data_b36a4c4432bd5f0962fb9018157699a1
#
_entry.id   b36a4c4432bd5f0962fb9018157699a1
#
_cell.length_a   1.000
_cell.length_b   1.000
_cell.length_c   1.000
_cell.angle_alpha   90.00
_cell.angle_beta   90.00
_cell.angle_gamma   90.00
#
_symmetry.space_group_name_H-M   'P 1'
#
loop_
_entity.id
_entity.type
_entity.pdbx_description
1 polymer ?
#
loop_
_entity_poly.entity_id
_entity_poly.type
_entity_poly.pdbx_seq_one_letter_code
_entity_poly.pdbx_strand_id
1 'polypeptide(L)'
;MSLHPISDKAEVSVDFPDKAYIGSFGRHSQFDAYADDDSVAVRLVRPGEDRREAVMHLHYGLLADILVELARSLASRPQLDEQHRNDLNKAAKQLWRSLEPRSAG
;
A
#
# COMPACT_ATOMS: atom_id res chain seq x y z
N MET A 1 1.77 -7.06 15.35
CA MET A 1 1.90 -6.18 14.18
C MET A 1 2.26 -4.79 14.65
N SER A 2 3.29 -4.25 14.08
CA SER A 2 3.80 -2.97 14.53
C SER A 2 3.50 -1.88 13.51
N LEU A 3 3.16 -0.71 14.03
CA LEU A 3 2.96 0.47 13.21
C LEU A 3 4.31 1.09 12.90
N HIS A 4 4.46 1.53 11.67
CA HIS A 4 5.67 2.16 11.16
C HIS A 4 5.38 3.60 10.77
N PRO A 5 6.32 4.51 10.96
CA PRO A 5 6.12 5.89 10.52
C PRO A 5 6.03 5.98 9.00
N ILE A 6 5.17 6.87 8.53
CA ILE A 6 5.04 7.13 7.10
C ILE A 6 6.16 8.08 6.68
N SER A 7 6.93 7.68 5.67
CA SER A 7 8.02 8.50 5.16
C SER A 7 7.58 9.46 4.05
N ASP A 8 6.37 9.31 3.56
CA ASP A 8 5.80 10.13 2.51
C ASP A 8 4.39 10.52 2.89
N LYS A 9 3.43 10.36 2.02
CA LYS A 9 2.04 10.68 2.31
C LYS A 9 1.09 9.80 1.54
N ALA A 10 -0.14 9.69 2.03
CA ALA A 10 -1.23 9.03 1.35
C ALA A 10 -2.49 9.86 1.48
N GLU A 11 -3.32 9.82 0.47
CA GLU A 11 -4.61 10.46 0.48
C GLU A 11 -5.67 9.40 0.21
N VAL A 12 -6.69 9.37 1.04
CA VAL A 12 -7.76 8.39 0.94
C VAL A 12 -9.07 9.13 0.74
N SER A 13 -9.80 8.75 -0.28
CA SER A 13 -11.15 9.28 -0.49
C SER A 13 -12.10 8.12 -0.71
N VAL A 14 -13.27 8.20 -0.07
CA VAL A 14 -14.34 7.23 -0.23
C VAL A 14 -15.60 8.00 -0.55
N ASP A 15 -16.22 7.68 -1.67
CA ASP A 15 -17.39 8.40 -2.15
C ASP A 15 -18.59 7.46 -2.20
N PHE A 16 -19.59 7.75 -1.36
CA PHE A 16 -20.86 7.06 -1.35
C PHE A 16 -21.94 7.98 -1.93
N PRO A 17 -23.09 7.43 -2.39
CA PRO A 17 -24.12 8.27 -3.00
C PRO A 17 -24.60 9.42 -2.15
N ASP A 18 -24.60 9.27 -0.82
CA ASP A 18 -25.12 10.27 0.11
C ASP A 18 -24.03 11.04 0.88
N LYS A 19 -22.77 10.64 0.77
CA LYS A 19 -21.68 11.30 1.49
C LYS A 19 -20.32 10.88 0.99
N ALA A 20 -19.32 11.72 1.24
CA ALA A 20 -17.96 11.44 0.88
C ALA A 20 -17.03 11.63 2.08
N TYR A 21 -16.00 10.82 2.15
CA TYR A 21 -14.97 10.92 3.18
C TYR A 21 -13.62 11.15 2.51
N ILE A 22 -12.88 12.13 2.98
CA ILE A 22 -11.55 12.42 2.47
C ILE A 22 -10.62 12.55 3.67
N GLY A 23 -9.48 11.87 3.62
CA GLY A 23 -8.48 11.96 4.67
C GLY A 23 -7.08 11.90 4.10
N SER A 24 -6.16 12.60 4.74
CA SER A 24 -4.75 12.55 4.38
C SER A 24 -3.94 12.03 5.56
N PHE A 25 -2.86 11.33 5.23
CA PHE A 25 -1.95 10.72 6.19
C PHE A 25 -0.53 11.08 5.78
N GLY A 26 0.15 11.84 6.60
CA GLY A 26 1.50 12.32 6.28
C GLY A 26 2.50 11.91 7.35
N ARG A 27 3.49 12.75 7.57
CA ARG A 27 4.62 12.42 8.45
C ARG A 27 4.26 12.14 9.91
N HIS A 28 3.12 12.62 10.37
CA HIS A 28 2.66 12.37 11.74
C HIS A 28 1.77 11.13 11.81
N SER A 29 1.70 10.40 10.73
CA SER A 29 0.89 9.20 10.61
C SER A 29 1.75 7.95 10.59
N GLN A 30 1.10 6.82 10.76
CA GLN A 30 1.75 5.52 10.78
C GLN A 30 1.01 4.56 9.88
N PHE A 31 1.68 3.51 9.47
CA PHE A 31 1.06 2.48 8.64
C PHE A 31 1.43 1.10 9.13
N ASP A 32 0.62 0.15 8.70
CA ASP A 32 0.85 -1.27 8.91
C ASP A 32 0.36 -1.98 7.65
N ALA A 33 1.04 -3.04 7.28
CA ALA A 33 0.63 -3.86 6.13
C ALA A 33 1.00 -5.30 6.45
N TYR A 34 0.04 -6.20 6.31
CA TYR A 34 0.27 -7.60 6.66
C TYR A 34 -0.58 -8.52 5.80
N ALA A 35 -0.15 -9.77 5.73
CA ALA A 35 -0.83 -10.81 4.96
C ALA A 35 -1.53 -11.79 5.89
N ASP A 36 -2.73 -12.19 5.50
CA ASP A 36 -3.52 -13.24 6.15
C ASP A 36 -3.67 -14.42 5.20
N ASP A 37 -4.50 -15.39 5.58
CA ASP A 37 -4.69 -16.60 4.79
C ASP A 37 -5.23 -16.32 3.38
N ASP A 38 -6.10 -15.33 3.22
CA ASP A 38 -6.78 -15.08 1.96
C ASP A 38 -6.70 -13.63 1.47
N SER A 39 -6.05 -12.76 2.23
CA SER A 39 -6.01 -11.33 1.89
C SER A 39 -4.81 -10.63 2.50
N VAL A 40 -4.57 -9.41 2.03
CA VAL A 40 -3.65 -8.49 2.68
C VAL A 40 -4.46 -7.35 3.28
N ALA A 41 -3.92 -6.76 4.34
CA ALA A 41 -4.51 -5.57 4.93
C ALA A 41 -3.49 -4.44 4.89
N VAL A 42 -3.97 -3.26 4.53
CA VAL A 42 -3.18 -2.03 4.60
C VAL A 42 -3.91 -1.08 5.52
N ARG A 43 -3.22 -0.58 6.52
CA ARG A 43 -3.79 0.28 7.54
C ARG A 43 -2.99 1.56 7.64
N LEU A 44 -3.71 2.69 7.65
CA LEU A 44 -3.13 4.01 7.85
C LEU A 44 -3.77 4.61 9.09
N VAL A 45 -2.93 5.15 9.98
CA VAL A 45 -3.40 5.69 11.27
C VAL A 45 -2.79 7.06 11.49
N ARG A 46 -3.62 8.02 11.80
CA ARG A 46 -3.16 9.30 12.31
C ARG A 46 -3.57 9.38 13.78
N PRO A 47 -2.62 9.30 14.72
CA PRO A 47 -2.95 9.42 16.14
C PRO A 47 -3.13 10.88 16.54
N GLY A 48 -3.61 11.09 17.76
CA GLY A 48 -3.75 12.43 18.31
C GLY A 48 -5.20 12.90 18.37
N GLU A 49 -5.39 14.21 18.55
CA GLU A 49 -6.71 14.80 18.67
C GLU A 49 -7.55 14.65 17.42
N ASP A 50 -6.88 14.68 16.26
CA ASP A 50 -7.52 14.57 14.97
C ASP A 50 -7.38 13.15 14.44
N ARG A 51 -7.62 12.20 15.31
CA ARG A 51 -7.40 10.78 15.01
C ARG A 51 -8.25 10.30 13.84
N ARG A 52 -7.62 9.57 12.94
CA ARG A 52 -8.32 8.95 11.83
C ARG A 52 -7.62 7.64 11.48
N GLU A 53 -8.39 6.73 10.92
CA GLU A 53 -7.87 5.44 10.53
C GLU A 53 -8.52 4.98 9.23
N ALA A 54 -7.74 4.44 8.33
CA ALA A 54 -8.23 3.82 7.10
C ALA A 54 -7.65 2.43 7.01
N VAL A 55 -8.51 1.44 6.77
CA VAL A 55 -8.09 0.06 6.61
C VAL A 55 -8.66 -0.47 5.31
N MET A 56 -7.82 -1.13 4.53
CA MET A 56 -8.24 -1.75 3.28
C MET A 56 -7.82 -3.21 3.31
N HIS A 57 -8.79 -4.10 3.08
CA HIS A 57 -8.53 -5.53 2.94
C HIS A 57 -8.66 -5.89 1.47
N LEU A 58 -7.58 -6.43 0.91
CA LEU A 58 -7.55 -6.83 -0.49
C LEU A 58 -7.31 -8.32 -0.57
N HIS A 59 -8.26 -9.05 -1.12
CA HIS A 59 -8.06 -10.48 -1.36
C HIS A 59 -7.03 -10.69 -2.45
N TYR A 60 -6.34 -11.82 -2.41
CA TYR A 60 -5.14 -12.03 -3.24
C TYR A 60 -5.41 -11.92 -4.73
N GLY A 61 -6.58 -12.38 -5.20
CA GLY A 61 -6.90 -12.26 -6.62
C GLY A 61 -6.99 -10.82 -7.09
N LEU A 62 -7.65 -9.97 -6.30
CA LEU A 62 -7.73 -8.54 -6.62
C LEU A 62 -6.37 -7.87 -6.48
N LEU A 63 -5.61 -8.22 -5.45
CA LEU A 63 -4.26 -7.67 -5.29
C LEU A 63 -3.40 -7.97 -6.51
N ALA A 64 -3.47 -9.21 -7.03
CA ALA A 64 -2.74 -9.57 -8.23
C ALA A 64 -3.16 -8.72 -9.43
N ASP A 65 -4.47 -8.50 -9.59
CA ASP A 65 -4.99 -7.64 -10.67
C ASP A 65 -4.47 -6.22 -10.55
N ILE A 66 -4.47 -5.69 -9.32
CA ILE A 66 -3.99 -4.34 -9.05
C ILE A 66 -2.50 -4.22 -9.39
N LEU A 67 -1.70 -5.19 -8.98
CA LEU A 67 -0.26 -5.18 -9.26
C LEU A 67 0.03 -5.20 -10.75
N VAL A 68 -0.73 -5.98 -11.53
CA VAL A 68 -0.57 -6.02 -12.99
C VAL A 68 -0.88 -4.64 -13.59
N GLU A 69 -1.98 -4.02 -13.17
CA GLU A 69 -2.35 -2.71 -13.70
C GLU A 69 -1.39 -1.61 -13.26
N LEU A 70 -0.87 -1.70 -12.03
CA LEU A 70 0.16 -0.75 -11.57
C LEU A 70 1.43 -0.89 -12.41
N ALA A 71 1.83 -2.12 -12.72
CA ALA A 71 3.02 -2.36 -13.54
C ALA A 71 2.88 -1.70 -14.92
N ARG A 72 1.71 -1.85 -15.54
CA ARG A 72 1.44 -1.20 -16.83
C ARG A 72 1.50 0.31 -16.74
N SER A 73 0.87 0.86 -15.72
CA SER A 73 0.82 2.31 -15.52
C SER A 73 2.21 2.89 -15.28
N LEU A 74 3.00 2.23 -14.43
CA LEU A 74 4.36 2.68 -14.14
C LEU A 74 5.27 2.59 -15.35
N ALA A 75 5.11 1.54 -16.17
CA ALA A 75 5.90 1.38 -17.38
C ALA A 75 5.68 2.50 -18.39
N SER A 76 4.49 3.10 -18.38
CA SER A 76 4.15 4.19 -19.29
C SER A 76 4.50 5.57 -18.73
N ARG A 77 5.13 5.63 -17.54
CA ARG A 77 5.48 6.89 -16.88
C ARG A 77 6.99 7.14 -16.92
N PRO A 78 7.50 7.78 -17.98
CA PRO A 78 8.93 8.07 -18.06
C PRO A 78 9.41 9.12 -17.06
N GLN A 79 8.47 9.84 -16.44
CA GLN A 79 8.78 10.95 -15.53
C GLN A 79 8.94 10.51 -14.07
N LEU A 80 8.82 9.23 -13.78
CA LEU A 80 9.10 8.74 -12.43
C LEU A 80 10.59 8.97 -12.16
N ASP A 81 10.91 9.71 -11.11
CA ASP A 81 12.28 10.06 -10.85
C ASP A 81 13.10 8.83 -10.41
N GLU A 82 14.42 8.96 -10.51
CA GLU A 82 15.32 7.85 -10.26
C GLU A 82 15.23 7.34 -8.82
N GLN A 83 15.10 8.23 -7.86
CA GLN A 83 15.02 7.84 -6.45
C GLN A 83 13.77 6.98 -6.19
N HIS A 84 12.62 7.44 -6.63
CA HIS A 84 11.39 6.67 -6.45
C HIS A 84 11.40 5.38 -7.23
N ARG A 85 11.96 5.39 -8.44
CA ARG A 85 12.11 4.17 -9.25
C ARG A 85 12.96 3.14 -8.52
N ASN A 86 14.07 3.58 -7.95
CA ASN A 86 14.98 2.69 -7.21
C ASN A 86 14.31 2.12 -5.97
N ASP A 87 13.60 2.95 -5.21
CA ASP A 87 12.92 2.51 -3.99
C ASP A 87 11.83 1.48 -4.32
N LEU A 88 11.03 1.75 -5.35
CA LEU A 88 9.98 0.83 -5.76
C LEU A 88 10.55 -0.46 -6.32
N ASN A 89 11.63 -0.38 -7.10
CA ASN A 89 12.28 -1.56 -7.66
C ASN A 89 12.82 -2.47 -6.54
N LYS A 90 13.44 -1.88 -5.54
CA LYS A 90 13.96 -2.62 -4.39
C LYS A 90 12.83 -3.32 -3.63
N ALA A 91 11.74 -2.60 -3.38
CA ALA A 91 10.58 -3.16 -2.69
C ALA A 91 9.92 -4.27 -3.52
N ALA A 92 9.81 -4.06 -4.83
CA ALA A 92 9.23 -5.06 -5.73
C ALA A 92 10.04 -6.35 -5.75
N LYS A 93 11.37 -6.25 -5.70
CA LYS A 93 12.23 -7.43 -5.63
C LYS A 93 12.02 -8.21 -4.35
N GLN A 94 11.85 -7.51 -3.22
CA GLN A 94 11.55 -8.18 -1.96
C GLN A 94 10.21 -8.90 -2.02
N LEU A 95 9.20 -8.26 -2.61
CA LEU A 95 7.90 -8.88 -2.78
C LEU A 95 8.00 -10.13 -3.65
N TRP A 96 8.70 -10.03 -4.77
CA TRP A 96 8.87 -11.16 -5.68
C TRP A 96 9.55 -12.34 -4.99
N ARG A 97 10.61 -12.08 -4.23
CA ARG A 97 11.31 -13.13 -3.49
C ARG A 97 10.42 -13.81 -2.45
N SER A 98 9.54 -13.03 -1.81
CA SER A 98 8.63 -13.59 -0.80
C SER A 98 7.60 -14.53 -1.41
N LEU A 99 7.36 -14.43 -2.71
CA LEU A 99 6.38 -15.24 -3.42
C LEU A 99 7.01 -16.44 -4.14
N GLU A 100 8.33 -16.58 -4.10
CA GLU A 100 8.98 -17.74 -4.71
C GLU A 100 8.53 -19.03 -4.04
N PRO A 101 8.29 -20.09 -4.81
CA PRO A 101 7.94 -21.37 -4.19
C PRO A 101 9.04 -21.83 -3.26
N ARG A 102 8.65 -22.25 -2.08
CA ARG A 102 9.61 -22.80 -1.14
C ARG A 102 10.04 -24.17 -1.63
N SER A 103 11.34 -24.42 -1.65
CA SER A 103 11.82 -25.73 -1.98
C SER A 103 11.35 -26.72 -0.91
N ALA A 104 10.87 -27.88 -1.39
CA ALA A 104 10.40 -28.93 -0.52
C ALA A 104 11.61 -29.68 0.04
N GLY A 105 12.19 -29.18 1.03
CA GLY A 105 13.36 -29.88 1.56
C GLY A 105 13.67 -29.42 2.93
#